data_77653ad67d2599913fc37fc3c4700ffd
#
_entry.id   77653ad67d2599913fc37fc3c4700ffd
#
_cell.length_a   1.000
_cell.length_b   1.000
_cell.length_c   1.000
_cell.angle_alpha   90.00
_cell.angle_beta   90.00
_cell.angle_gamma   90.00
#
_symmetry.space_group_name_H-M   'P 1'
#
loop_
_entity.id
_entity.type
_entity.pdbx_description
1 polymer ?
#
loop_
_entity_poly.entity_id
_entity_poly.type
_entity_poly.pdbx_seq_one_letter_code
_entity_poly.pdbx_strand_id
1 'polypeptide(L)'
;MLIVLDNCEHLIDAAAELAERITQHTSQVSVLATSREPLRALGETVARLPSLEFPTRLEGLTTAEALSFPATQLFVDRAKATRSDFELDDSTVPFAADICRRLDGI
;
A
#
# COMPACT_ATOMS: atom_id res chain seq x y z
N MET A 1 15.44 6.49 -18.76
CA MET A 1 14.14 5.77 -18.81
C MET A 1 13.90 5.09 -17.47
N LEU A 2 12.68 5.12 -16.96
CA LEU A 2 12.28 4.39 -15.76
C LEU A 2 11.41 3.18 -16.15
N ILE A 3 11.79 1.99 -15.70
CA ILE A 3 10.97 0.78 -15.82
C ILE A 3 10.37 0.48 -14.44
N VAL A 4 9.07 0.26 -14.39
CA VAL A 4 8.36 -0.11 -13.16
C VAL A 4 7.95 -1.57 -13.24
N LEU A 5 8.36 -2.36 -12.25
CA LEU A 5 7.94 -3.74 -12.04
C LEU A 5 7.01 -3.77 -10.83
N ASP A 6 5.74 -4.01 -11.05
CA ASP A 6 4.75 -3.97 -9.98
C ASP A 6 4.38 -5.36 -9.51
N ASN A 7 4.17 -5.51 -8.19
CA ASN A 7 3.69 -6.73 -7.56
C ASN A 7 4.64 -7.95 -7.75
N CYS A 8 5.93 -7.73 -7.50
CA CYS A 8 6.97 -8.72 -7.78
C CYS A 8 7.03 -9.90 -6.80
N GLU A 9 6.27 -9.88 -5.71
CA GLU A 9 6.33 -10.91 -4.65
C GLU A 9 6.04 -12.35 -5.14
N HIS A 10 5.39 -12.49 -6.28
CA HIS A 10 5.12 -13.80 -6.86
C HIS A 10 6.21 -14.29 -7.81
N LEU A 11 7.15 -13.42 -8.20
CA LEU A 11 8.19 -13.70 -9.20
C LEU A 11 9.53 -13.05 -8.78
N ILE A 12 9.89 -13.16 -7.50
CA ILE A 12 11.06 -12.47 -6.91
C ILE A 12 12.32 -12.73 -7.73
N ASP A 13 12.67 -13.99 -7.96
CA ASP A 13 13.91 -14.35 -8.64
C ASP A 13 13.94 -13.88 -10.11
N ALA A 14 12.82 -14.01 -10.81
CA ALA A 14 12.71 -13.55 -12.19
C ALA A 14 12.77 -12.01 -12.30
N ALA A 15 12.15 -11.31 -11.36
CA ALA A 15 12.19 -9.84 -11.29
C ALA A 15 13.60 -9.34 -10.95
N ALA A 16 14.30 -10.02 -10.02
CA ALA A 16 15.69 -9.73 -9.68
C ALA A 16 16.60 -9.91 -10.89
N GLU A 17 16.53 -11.07 -11.56
CA GLU A 17 17.34 -11.35 -12.74
C GLU A 17 17.08 -10.32 -13.86
N LEU A 18 15.83 -9.99 -14.12
CA LEU A 18 15.47 -8.99 -15.13
C LEU A 18 16.06 -7.62 -14.78
N ALA A 19 15.91 -7.17 -13.53
CA ALA A 19 16.44 -5.90 -13.06
C ALA A 19 17.97 -5.84 -13.18
N GLU A 20 18.66 -6.89 -12.78
CA GLU A 20 20.12 -7.00 -12.89
C GLU A 20 20.57 -6.96 -14.36
N ARG A 21 19.94 -7.70 -15.23
CA ARG A 21 20.27 -7.71 -16.68
C ARG A 21 20.10 -6.33 -17.30
N ILE A 22 19.01 -5.61 -16.95
CA ILE A 22 18.78 -4.26 -17.44
C ILE A 22 19.89 -3.32 -16.95
N THR A 23 20.14 -3.29 -15.66
CA THR A 23 21.10 -2.34 -15.05
C THR A 23 22.55 -2.63 -15.40
N GLN A 24 22.90 -3.88 -15.68
CA GLN A 24 24.24 -4.28 -16.15
C GLN A 24 24.53 -3.82 -17.59
N HIS A 25 23.49 -3.74 -18.43
CA HIS A 25 23.67 -3.46 -19.87
C HIS A 25 23.48 -1.96 -20.21
N THR A 26 22.95 -1.17 -19.31
CA THR A 26 22.75 0.27 -19.52
C THR A 26 22.69 1.06 -18.22
N SER A 27 23.38 2.21 -18.21
CA SER A 27 23.31 3.17 -17.12
C SER A 27 22.17 4.20 -17.26
N GLN A 28 21.45 4.16 -18.39
CA GLN A 28 20.38 5.14 -18.69
C GLN A 28 18.98 4.67 -18.31
N VAL A 29 18.88 3.49 -17.71
CA VAL A 29 17.62 2.91 -17.25
C VAL A 29 17.67 2.71 -15.74
N SER A 30 16.65 3.21 -15.08
CA SER A 30 16.38 2.91 -13.66
C SER A 30 15.24 1.93 -13.56
N VAL A 31 15.31 1.00 -12.62
CA VAL A 31 14.25 0.02 -12.34
C VAL A 31 13.68 0.34 -10.96
N LEU A 32 12.36 0.50 -10.89
CA LEU A 32 11.60 0.61 -9.63
C LEU A 32 10.73 -0.63 -9.50
N ALA A 33 10.91 -1.39 -8.45
CA ALA A 33 10.09 -2.55 -8.18
C ALA A 33 9.24 -2.36 -6.93
N THR A 34 7.98 -2.79 -6.97
CA THR A 34 7.14 -2.93 -5.78
C THR A 34 7.04 -4.40 -5.40
N SER A 35 7.17 -4.69 -4.11
CA SER A 35 7.10 -6.05 -3.58
C SER A 35 6.90 -6.02 -2.07
N ARG A 36 6.36 -7.10 -1.49
CA ARG A 36 6.25 -7.27 -0.04
C ARG A 36 7.58 -7.64 0.61
N GLU A 37 8.52 -8.14 -0.17
CA GLU A 37 9.86 -8.48 0.30
C GLU A 37 10.93 -7.98 -0.70
N PRO A 38 12.17 -7.79 -0.26
CA PRO A 38 13.27 -7.40 -1.13
C PRO A 38 13.47 -8.41 -2.28
N LEU A 39 13.79 -7.92 -3.47
CA LEU A 39 14.15 -8.79 -4.61
C LEU A 39 15.51 -9.46 -4.41
N ARG A 40 16.39 -8.86 -3.60
CA ARG A 40 17.77 -9.28 -3.38
C ARG A 40 18.63 -9.20 -4.65
N ALA A 41 18.26 -8.29 -5.53
CA ALA A 41 19.02 -8.02 -6.75
C ALA A 41 20.32 -7.28 -6.43
N LEU A 42 21.35 -7.54 -7.22
CA LEU A 42 22.64 -6.85 -7.07
C LEU A 42 22.47 -5.32 -7.29
N GLY A 43 22.90 -4.54 -6.31
CA GLY A 43 22.77 -3.07 -6.37
C GLY A 43 21.39 -2.54 -5.96
N GLU A 44 20.53 -3.38 -5.43
CA GLU A 44 19.21 -2.98 -4.93
C GLU A 44 19.33 -2.00 -3.76
N THR A 45 18.48 -0.98 -3.77
CA THR A 45 18.21 -0.12 -2.61
C THR A 45 16.78 -0.32 -2.17
N VAL A 46 16.60 -0.82 -0.95
CA VAL A 46 15.26 -1.10 -0.41
C VAL A 46 14.71 0.12 0.32
N ALA A 47 13.60 0.67 -0.18
CA ALA A 47 12.81 1.68 0.49
C ALA A 47 11.58 1.04 1.14
N ARG A 48 11.53 0.99 2.46
CA ARG A 48 10.37 0.44 3.20
C ARG A 48 9.32 1.52 3.36
N LEU A 49 8.12 1.27 2.82
CA LEU A 49 6.97 2.14 3.04
C LEU A 49 6.28 1.72 4.35
N PRO A 50 6.04 2.66 5.27
CA PRO A 50 5.23 2.38 6.45
C PRO A 50 3.77 2.14 6.04
N SER A 51 3.04 1.38 6.86
CA SER A 51 1.59 1.26 6.77
C SER A 51 0.91 2.62 6.97
N LEU A 52 -0.28 2.78 6.43
CA LEU A 52 -1.09 3.97 6.70
C LEU A 52 -1.51 3.97 8.18
N GLU A 53 -1.54 5.15 8.78
CA GLU A 53 -2.06 5.32 10.13
C GLU A 53 -3.55 4.96 10.17
N PHE A 54 -3.95 4.24 11.20
CA PHE A 54 -5.33 3.78 11.41
C PHE A 54 -5.76 3.96 12.87
N PRO A 55 -7.08 4.06 13.14
CA PRO A 55 -7.59 4.20 14.51
C PRO A 55 -7.27 2.95 15.33
N THR A 56 -6.63 3.10 16.47
CA THR A 56 -6.38 2.01 17.43
C THR A 56 -7.54 1.82 18.39
N ARG A 57 -8.33 2.89 18.62
CA ARG A 57 -9.55 2.87 19.44
C ARG A 57 -10.75 2.67 18.52
N LEU A 58 -11.62 1.74 18.85
CA LEU A 58 -12.84 1.44 18.07
C LEU A 58 -14.08 2.13 18.63
N GLU A 59 -14.13 2.30 19.95
CA GLU A 59 -15.29 2.85 20.65
C GLU A 59 -15.16 4.37 20.86
N GLY A 60 -16.28 5.06 20.77
CA GLY A 60 -16.34 6.51 20.99
C GLY A 60 -15.63 7.35 19.94
N LEU A 61 -15.32 6.76 18.77
CA LEU A 61 -14.70 7.46 17.66
C LEU A 61 -15.78 8.13 16.82
N THR A 62 -15.67 9.44 16.62
CA THR A 62 -16.56 10.18 15.72
C THR A 62 -16.18 9.98 14.27
N THR A 63 -17.11 10.24 13.35
CA THR A 63 -16.83 10.19 11.90
C THR A 63 -15.67 11.12 11.52
N ALA A 64 -15.65 12.34 12.07
CA ALA A 64 -14.58 13.32 11.80
C ALA A 64 -13.20 12.82 12.28
N GLU A 65 -13.15 12.25 13.50
CA GLU A 65 -11.91 11.66 14.04
C GLU A 65 -11.45 10.46 13.21
N ALA A 66 -12.37 9.57 12.80
CA ALA A 66 -12.04 8.43 11.96
C ALA A 66 -11.47 8.86 10.60
N LEU A 67 -12.06 9.89 9.98
CA LEU A 67 -11.60 10.42 8.70
C LEU A 67 -10.26 11.19 8.78
N SER A 68 -9.76 11.51 9.97
CA SER A 68 -8.41 12.04 10.13
C SER A 68 -7.31 11.01 9.84
N PHE A 69 -7.64 9.72 9.88
CA PHE A 69 -6.69 8.64 9.62
C PHE A 69 -6.61 8.28 8.13
N PRO A 70 -5.41 8.25 7.53
CA PRO A 70 -5.23 7.93 6.11
C PRO A 70 -5.82 6.57 5.68
N ALA A 71 -5.72 5.54 6.53
CA ALA A 71 -6.30 4.23 6.23
C ALA A 71 -7.83 4.30 6.11
N THR A 72 -8.50 5.07 6.97
CA THR A 72 -9.95 5.27 6.92
C THR A 72 -10.35 6.05 5.68
N GLN A 73 -9.59 7.09 5.32
CA GLN A 73 -9.84 7.85 4.08
C GLN A 73 -9.77 6.94 2.85
N LEU A 74 -8.72 6.13 2.75
CA LEU A 74 -8.57 5.17 1.65
C LEU A 74 -9.73 4.17 1.62
N PHE A 75 -10.13 3.64 2.78
CA PHE A 75 -11.27 2.73 2.87
C PHE A 75 -12.55 3.38 2.34
N VAL A 76 -12.86 4.60 2.74
CA VAL A 76 -14.05 5.34 2.29
C VAL A 76 -13.98 5.61 0.79
N ASP A 77 -12.85 6.02 0.25
CA ASP A 77 -12.66 6.26 -1.18
C ASP A 77 -12.92 4.99 -2.00
N ARG A 78 -12.40 3.85 -1.55
CA ARG A 78 -12.62 2.55 -2.19
C ARG A 78 -14.05 2.06 -2.08
N ALA A 79 -14.68 2.25 -0.91
CA ALA A 79 -16.08 1.92 -0.71
C ALA A 79 -17.00 2.74 -1.63
N LYS A 80 -16.74 4.05 -1.77
CA LYS A 80 -17.47 4.94 -2.69
C LYS A 80 -17.25 4.58 -4.15
N ALA A 81 -16.06 4.12 -4.53
CA ALA A 81 -15.80 3.66 -5.89
C ALA A 81 -16.61 2.42 -6.27
N THR A 82 -16.96 1.58 -5.29
CA THR A 82 -17.79 0.38 -5.48
C THR A 82 -19.28 0.69 -5.30
N ARG A 83 -19.61 1.53 -4.33
CA ARG A 83 -20.95 1.97 -4.00
C ARG A 83 -20.96 3.48 -3.84
N SER A 84 -21.43 4.20 -4.85
CA SER A 84 -21.44 5.67 -4.88
C SER A 84 -22.28 6.31 -3.77
N ASP A 85 -23.24 5.58 -3.21
CA ASP A 85 -24.10 5.97 -2.09
C ASP A 85 -23.51 5.65 -0.71
N PHE A 86 -22.30 5.11 -0.66
CA PHE A 86 -21.65 4.81 0.62
C PHE A 86 -21.28 6.10 1.37
N GLU A 87 -21.75 6.20 2.60
CA GLU A 87 -21.35 7.25 3.53
C GLU A 87 -20.89 6.62 4.84
N LEU A 88 -19.78 7.16 5.37
CA LEU A 88 -19.32 6.81 6.71
C LEU A 88 -20.09 7.65 7.72
N ASP A 89 -20.75 7.01 8.66
CA ASP A 89 -21.47 7.62 9.77
C ASP A 89 -21.01 7.05 11.11
N ASP A 90 -21.48 7.62 12.21
CA ASP A 90 -21.08 7.22 13.56
C ASP A 90 -21.43 5.75 13.87
N SER A 91 -22.41 5.17 13.19
CA SER A 91 -22.80 3.76 13.36
C SER A 91 -21.88 2.80 12.61
N THR A 92 -21.30 3.24 11.51
CA THR A 92 -20.41 2.44 10.64
C THR A 92 -18.92 2.65 10.93
N VAL A 93 -18.56 3.73 11.62
CA VAL A 93 -17.17 4.04 12.02
C VAL A 93 -16.48 2.89 12.75
N PRO A 94 -17.07 2.22 13.76
CA PRO A 94 -16.41 1.14 14.48
C PRO A 94 -16.03 -0.03 13.55
N PHE A 95 -16.88 -0.34 12.56
CA PHE A 95 -16.61 -1.40 11.59
C PHE A 95 -15.50 -1.02 10.63
N ALA A 96 -15.51 0.21 10.10
CA ALA A 96 -14.46 0.71 9.23
C ALA A 96 -13.10 0.74 9.96
N ALA A 97 -13.07 1.21 11.20
CA ALA A 97 -11.87 1.23 12.03
C ALA A 97 -11.35 -0.19 12.32
N ASP A 98 -12.23 -1.15 12.62
CA ASP A 98 -11.83 -2.55 12.82
C ASP A 98 -11.26 -3.18 11.55
N ILE A 99 -11.84 -2.90 10.39
CA ILE A 99 -11.29 -3.35 9.10
C ILE A 99 -9.90 -2.78 8.87
N CYS A 100 -9.71 -1.47 9.02
CA CYS A 100 -8.39 -0.83 8.86
C CYS A 100 -7.35 -1.41 9.82
N ARG A 101 -7.75 -1.68 11.08
CA ARG A 101 -6.88 -2.30 12.09
C ARG A 101 -6.49 -3.73 11.71
N ARG A 102 -7.46 -4.55 11.26
CA ARG A 102 -7.19 -5.95 10.85
C ARG A 102 -6.29 -6.04 9.61
N LEU A 103 -6.29 -5.02 8.78
CA LEU A 103 -5.43 -4.91 7.62
C LEU A 103 -4.11 -4.18 7.93
N ASP A 104 -3.84 -3.83 9.20
CA ASP A 104 -2.62 -3.12 9.63
C ASP A 104 -2.34 -1.84 8.81
N GLY A 105 -3.38 -1.19 8.32
CA GLY A 105 -3.25 0.02 7.48
C GLY A 105 -2.70 -0.23 6.07
N ILE A 106 -2.82 -1.45 5.58
CA ILE A 106 -2.35 -1.86 4.24
C ILE A 106 -3.52 -1.91 3.25
#